data_14caade6c0a5a0e241853c5cfc4a58c4
#
_entry.id   14caade6c0a5a0e241853c5cfc4a58c4
#
_cell.length_a   1.000
_cell.length_b   1.000
_cell.length_c   1.000
_cell.angle_alpha   90.00
_cell.angle_beta   90.00
_cell.angle_gamma   90.00
#
_symmetry.space_group_name_H-M   'P 1'
#
loop_
_entity.id
_entity.type
_entity.pdbx_description
1 polymer ?
#
loop_
_entity_poly.entity_id
_entity_poly.type
_entity_poly.pdbx_seq_one_letter_code
_entity_poly.pdbx_strand_id
1 'polypeptide(L)'
;MERNMAQAKSNKAAEAVDGAVETVDVSKHPTASIERSDLSLADIERRESHPGRWVLFIVLVLAAMIAPYWWGRAIAVKDATWLVAHLSFLNPRGVALISWTVTIMTMAGLGLMVADVKKWLWGTIFVIGLAAEQFVAGLCLLSFNFWNATYVMYGNASGLANAANLGIIAAGFGVAVYAVLWVGLLVCIKKESKLNVLTRSWASFILFFVIELVALGVVLFGGLLTAV
;
A
#
# COMPACT_ATOMS: atom_id res chain seq x y z
N MET A 1 24.02 43.00 66.33
CA MET A 1 23.84 43.56 64.93
C MET A 1 24.06 42.54 63.84
N GLU A 2 24.87 41.51 64.03
CA GLU A 2 25.19 40.51 63.01
C GLU A 2 24.05 39.51 62.70
N ARG A 3 23.17 39.18 63.67
CA ARG A 3 22.04 38.24 63.42
C ARG A 3 20.98 38.74 62.40
N ASN A 4 20.75 40.03 62.35
CA ASN A 4 19.77 40.61 61.42
C ASN A 4 20.28 40.70 59.97
N MET A 5 21.63 40.78 59.80
CA MET A 5 22.19 40.74 58.42
C MET A 5 22.22 39.35 57.86
N ALA A 6 22.35 38.29 58.65
CA ALA A 6 22.32 36.91 58.20
C ALA A 6 20.90 36.51 57.77
N GLN A 7 19.86 36.98 58.48
CA GLN A 7 18.47 36.72 58.16
C GLN A 7 18.00 37.46 56.88
N ALA A 8 18.48 38.70 56.70
CA ALA A 8 18.18 39.48 55.48
C ALA A 8 18.86 38.86 54.24
N LYS A 9 20.04 38.28 54.34
CA LYS A 9 20.70 37.56 53.25
C LYS A 9 20.02 36.23 52.92
N SER A 10 19.51 35.52 53.92
CA SER A 10 18.79 34.26 53.74
C SER A 10 17.45 34.49 53.05
N ASN A 11 16.70 35.52 53.40
CA ASN A 11 15.42 35.84 52.73
C ASN A 11 15.62 36.35 51.31
N LYS A 12 16.71 37.09 51.03
CA LYS A 12 17.01 37.54 49.68
C LYS A 12 17.45 36.40 48.74
N ALA A 13 18.09 35.35 49.31
CA ALA A 13 18.45 34.16 48.57
C ALA A 13 17.24 33.26 48.33
N ALA A 14 16.28 33.19 49.24
CA ALA A 14 15.03 32.45 49.06
C ALA A 14 14.11 33.12 48.02
N GLU A 15 14.02 34.45 48.01
CA GLU A 15 13.27 35.20 46.99
C GLU A 15 13.92 35.10 45.60
N ALA A 16 15.23 34.99 45.49
CA ALA A 16 15.93 34.85 44.22
C ALA A 16 15.79 33.42 43.62
N VAL A 17 15.55 32.40 44.47
CA VAL A 17 15.30 31.03 44.01
C VAL A 17 13.85 30.82 43.57
N ASP A 18 12.91 31.55 44.20
CA ASP A 18 11.50 31.49 43.83
C ASP A 18 11.17 32.25 42.52
N GLY A 19 12.04 33.19 42.12
CA GLY A 19 11.90 33.90 40.83
C GLY A 19 12.58 33.23 39.64
N ALA A 20 13.29 32.09 39.85
CA ALA A 20 14.05 31.41 38.79
C ALA A 20 13.44 30.05 38.37
N VAL A 21 12.39 29.61 39.02
CA VAL A 21 11.57 28.54 38.48
C VAL A 21 10.64 29.21 37.48
N GLU A 22 11.13 29.38 36.26
CA GLU A 22 10.29 29.62 35.10
C GLU A 22 9.30 28.46 35.07
N THR A 23 8.13 28.65 35.69
CA THR A 23 7.01 27.73 35.51
C THR A 23 6.74 27.72 34.05
N VAL A 24 7.19 26.67 33.39
CA VAL A 24 6.85 26.41 31.98
C VAL A 24 5.34 26.47 31.93
N ASP A 25 4.84 27.58 31.40
CA ASP A 25 3.41 27.80 31.26
C ASP A 25 2.92 26.73 30.29
N VAL A 26 2.42 25.64 30.85
CA VAL A 26 1.87 24.50 30.10
C VAL A 26 0.77 24.97 29.15
N SER A 27 0.19 26.14 29.41
CA SER A 27 -0.79 26.78 28.53
C SER A 27 -0.22 27.20 27.18
N LYS A 28 1.10 27.35 27.05
CA LYS A 28 1.79 27.64 25.78
C LYS A 28 2.16 26.41 24.97
N HIS A 29 1.96 25.22 25.53
CA HIS A 29 2.13 24.01 24.74
C HIS A 29 1.04 23.95 23.66
N PRO A 30 1.36 23.58 22.39
CA PRO A 30 0.38 23.50 21.31
C PRO A 30 -0.85 22.63 21.64
N THR A 31 -0.69 21.64 22.53
CA THR A 31 -1.79 20.81 23.03
C THR A 31 -2.58 21.43 24.16
N ALA A 32 -2.03 22.43 24.88
CA ALA A 32 -2.69 23.11 25.99
C ALA A 32 -3.65 24.22 25.51
N SER A 33 -3.50 24.69 24.27
CA SER A 33 -4.49 25.57 23.63
C SER A 33 -5.85 24.90 23.38
N ILE A 34 -5.96 23.60 23.69
CA ILE A 34 -7.18 22.79 23.62
C ILE A 34 -7.97 22.87 24.94
N GLU A 35 -7.74 23.89 25.74
CA GLU A 35 -8.32 24.11 27.06
C GLU A 35 -9.86 24.15 27.14
N ARG A 36 -10.55 24.11 26.02
CA ARG A 36 -11.99 24.25 26.00
C ARG A 36 -12.76 23.09 25.39
N SER A 37 -12.09 22.05 25.04
CA SER A 37 -12.78 20.86 24.57
C SER A 37 -12.18 19.66 25.27
N ASP A 38 -13.02 18.95 26.04
CA ASP A 38 -12.73 17.60 26.51
C ASP A 38 -12.54 16.61 25.34
N LEU A 39 -12.17 17.13 24.16
CA LEU A 39 -11.95 16.39 22.94
C LEU A 39 -10.58 15.74 22.97
N SER A 40 -10.55 14.44 22.85
CA SER A 40 -9.32 13.70 22.66
C SER A 40 -8.67 14.08 21.30
N LEU A 41 -7.36 13.84 21.15
CA LEU A 41 -6.67 14.01 19.85
C LEU A 41 -7.40 13.29 18.73
N ALA A 42 -7.99 12.11 19.02
CA ALA A 42 -8.82 11.37 18.10
C ALA A 42 -10.09 12.12 17.67
N ASP A 43 -10.69 12.92 18.56
CA ASP A 43 -11.88 13.70 18.22
C ASP A 43 -11.55 14.94 17.38
N ILE A 44 -10.37 15.51 17.57
CA ILE A 44 -9.85 16.63 16.75
C ILE A 44 -9.54 16.13 15.35
N GLU A 45 -8.82 15.02 15.24
CA GLU A 45 -8.50 14.36 13.98
C GLU A 45 -9.78 13.93 13.23
N ARG A 46 -10.80 13.49 13.97
CA ARG A 46 -12.12 13.17 13.45
C ARG A 46 -12.88 14.40 12.93
N ARG A 47 -12.74 15.56 13.57
CA ARG A 47 -13.34 16.84 13.11
C ARG A 47 -12.69 17.37 11.86
N GLU A 48 -11.37 17.22 11.71
CA GLU A 48 -10.63 17.62 10.52
C GLU A 48 -10.80 16.62 9.37
N SER A 49 -11.15 15.36 9.68
CA SER A 49 -11.44 14.37 8.66
C SER A 49 -12.75 14.72 7.94
N HIS A 50 -12.72 14.63 6.64
CA HIS A 50 -13.91 14.79 5.81
C HIS A 50 -14.51 13.39 5.57
N PRO A 51 -15.37 12.87 6.46
CA PRO A 51 -15.85 11.47 6.39
C PRO A 51 -16.53 11.17 5.06
N GLY A 52 -17.23 12.15 4.47
CA GLY A 52 -17.86 11.99 3.16
C GLY A 52 -16.87 11.68 2.03
N ARG A 53 -15.67 12.24 2.06
CA ARG A 53 -14.62 11.95 1.06
C ARG A 53 -14.09 10.52 1.20
N TRP A 54 -13.94 10.03 2.43
CA TRP A 54 -13.52 8.65 2.68
C TRP A 54 -14.59 7.66 2.26
N VAL A 55 -15.86 7.93 2.57
CA VAL A 55 -16.98 7.10 2.13
C VAL A 55 -17.02 7.06 0.59
N LEU A 56 -16.90 8.21 -0.08
CA LEU A 56 -16.84 8.27 -1.54
C LEU A 56 -15.66 7.45 -2.08
N PHE A 57 -14.47 7.58 -1.49
CA PHE A 57 -13.29 6.83 -1.91
C PHE A 57 -13.51 5.30 -1.75
N ILE A 58 -14.06 4.85 -0.62
CA ILE A 58 -14.38 3.44 -0.40
C ILE A 58 -15.38 2.93 -1.45
N VAL A 59 -16.43 3.70 -1.73
CA VAL A 59 -17.43 3.35 -2.75
C VAL A 59 -16.77 3.25 -4.14
N LEU A 60 -15.87 4.18 -4.49
CA LEU A 60 -15.14 4.14 -5.76
C LEU A 60 -14.21 2.92 -5.84
N VAL A 61 -13.52 2.57 -4.76
CA VAL A 61 -12.66 1.37 -4.69
C VAL A 61 -13.50 0.11 -4.88
N LEU A 62 -14.62 -0.01 -4.19
CA LEU A 62 -15.52 -1.16 -4.33
C LEU A 62 -16.10 -1.25 -5.76
N ALA A 63 -16.49 -0.12 -6.33
CA ALA A 63 -16.97 -0.07 -7.71
C ALA A 63 -15.86 -0.47 -8.70
N ALA A 64 -14.63 0.04 -8.52
CA ALA A 64 -13.46 -0.31 -9.33
C ALA A 64 -13.05 -1.78 -9.20
N MET A 65 -13.32 -2.40 -8.08
CA MET A 65 -13.01 -3.82 -7.83
C MET A 65 -14.06 -4.75 -8.46
N ILE A 66 -15.34 -4.38 -8.37
CA ILE A 66 -16.43 -5.30 -8.75
C ILE A 66 -16.86 -5.09 -10.22
N ALA A 67 -17.20 -3.86 -10.61
CA ALA A 67 -17.81 -3.61 -11.92
C ALA A 67 -16.90 -3.95 -13.10
N PRO A 68 -15.59 -3.57 -13.14
CA PRO A 68 -14.72 -3.93 -14.24
C PRO A 68 -14.50 -5.44 -14.39
N TYR A 69 -14.38 -6.17 -13.26
CA TYR A 69 -14.24 -7.63 -13.28
C TYR A 69 -15.42 -8.29 -13.97
N TRP A 70 -16.64 -7.95 -13.55
CA TRP A 70 -17.85 -8.52 -14.17
C TRP A 70 -18.02 -8.10 -15.62
N TRP A 71 -17.65 -6.89 -15.97
CA TRP A 71 -17.66 -6.42 -17.35
C TRP A 71 -16.66 -7.17 -18.22
N GLY A 72 -15.41 -7.30 -17.78
CA GLY A 72 -14.39 -8.10 -18.47
C GLY A 72 -14.83 -9.54 -18.66
N ARG A 73 -15.37 -10.17 -17.60
CA ARG A 73 -15.92 -11.53 -17.67
C ARG A 73 -17.09 -11.66 -18.66
N ALA A 74 -17.97 -10.67 -18.71
CA ALA A 74 -19.09 -10.67 -19.65
C ALA A 74 -18.60 -10.62 -21.11
N ILE A 75 -17.58 -9.81 -21.40
CA ILE A 75 -16.93 -9.75 -22.72
C ILE A 75 -16.24 -11.08 -23.03
N ALA A 76 -15.50 -11.65 -22.09
CA ALA A 76 -14.86 -12.95 -22.27
C ALA A 76 -15.86 -14.04 -22.70
N VAL A 77 -17.04 -14.06 -22.09
CA VAL A 77 -18.07 -15.06 -22.38
C VAL A 77 -18.77 -14.80 -23.72
N LYS A 78 -19.02 -13.53 -24.07
CA LYS A 78 -19.77 -13.18 -25.28
C LYS A 78 -18.91 -13.15 -26.54
N ASP A 79 -17.68 -12.65 -26.41
CA ASP A 79 -16.83 -12.27 -27.52
C ASP A 79 -15.49 -13.02 -27.54
N ALA A 80 -15.44 -14.26 -26.99
CA ALA A 80 -14.22 -15.06 -26.89
C ALA A 80 -13.50 -15.24 -28.25
N THR A 81 -14.24 -15.54 -29.29
CA THR A 81 -13.69 -15.72 -30.66
C THR A 81 -13.09 -14.43 -31.21
N TRP A 82 -13.75 -13.30 -30.97
CA TRP A 82 -13.25 -11.98 -31.36
C TRP A 82 -11.96 -11.62 -30.62
N LEU A 83 -11.93 -11.86 -29.29
CA LEU A 83 -10.74 -11.63 -28.46
C LEU A 83 -9.56 -12.45 -28.96
N VAL A 84 -9.76 -13.74 -29.22
CA VAL A 84 -8.71 -14.63 -29.73
C VAL A 84 -8.20 -14.12 -31.08
N ALA A 85 -9.08 -13.78 -32.02
CA ALA A 85 -8.70 -13.30 -33.34
C ALA A 85 -7.88 -12.00 -33.30
N HIS A 86 -8.24 -11.07 -32.39
CA HIS A 86 -7.63 -9.74 -32.34
C HIS A 86 -6.42 -9.64 -31.39
N LEU A 87 -6.25 -10.58 -30.46
CA LEU A 87 -5.15 -10.56 -29.48
C LEU A 87 -4.08 -11.62 -29.76
N SER A 88 -4.27 -12.50 -30.73
CA SER A 88 -3.35 -13.60 -31.07
C SER A 88 -1.93 -13.17 -31.44
N PHE A 89 -1.74 -11.91 -31.85
CA PHE A 89 -0.41 -11.35 -32.16
C PHE A 89 0.42 -11.01 -30.93
N LEU A 90 -0.19 -10.95 -29.74
CA LEU A 90 0.50 -10.60 -28.50
C LEU A 90 1.40 -11.75 -28.03
N ASN A 91 2.55 -11.39 -27.49
CA ASN A 91 3.45 -12.35 -26.88
C ASN A 91 3.04 -12.61 -25.42
N PRO A 92 2.83 -13.89 -24.98
CA PRO A 92 2.46 -14.21 -23.62
C PRO A 92 3.41 -13.64 -22.56
N ARG A 93 4.72 -13.63 -22.81
CA ARG A 93 5.69 -13.01 -21.88
C ARG A 93 5.47 -11.51 -21.72
N GLY A 94 5.18 -10.82 -22.83
CA GLY A 94 4.84 -9.39 -22.80
C GLY A 94 3.56 -9.12 -22.02
N VAL A 95 2.54 -9.94 -22.20
CA VAL A 95 1.27 -9.84 -21.48
C VAL A 95 1.48 -10.07 -19.97
N ALA A 96 2.24 -11.09 -19.56
CA ALA A 96 2.56 -11.33 -18.17
C ALA A 96 3.32 -10.14 -17.54
N LEU A 97 4.31 -9.58 -18.25
CA LEU A 97 5.06 -8.41 -17.80
C LEU A 97 4.17 -7.17 -17.63
N ILE A 98 3.28 -6.90 -18.58
CA ILE A 98 2.34 -5.76 -18.51
C ILE A 98 1.41 -5.93 -17.32
N SER A 99 0.79 -7.09 -17.16
CA SER A 99 -0.12 -7.38 -16.06
C SER A 99 0.58 -7.25 -14.71
N TRP A 100 1.77 -7.81 -14.55
CA TRP A 100 2.60 -7.64 -13.36
C TRP A 100 2.91 -6.16 -13.09
N THR A 101 3.31 -5.39 -14.13
CA THR A 101 3.63 -3.97 -13.98
C THR A 101 2.42 -3.16 -13.52
N VAL A 102 1.24 -3.41 -14.09
CA VAL A 102 0.00 -2.72 -13.69
C VAL A 102 -0.32 -3.02 -12.23
N THR A 103 -0.22 -4.28 -11.81
CA THR A 103 -0.46 -4.68 -10.41
C THR A 103 0.52 -3.99 -9.45
N ILE A 104 1.82 -3.98 -9.76
CA ILE A 104 2.83 -3.30 -8.93
C ILE A 104 2.58 -1.79 -8.86
N MET A 105 2.25 -1.14 -9.98
CA MET A 105 1.93 0.29 -10.00
C MET A 105 0.67 0.61 -9.20
N THR A 106 -0.33 -0.27 -9.24
CA THR A 106 -1.55 -0.16 -8.43
C THR A 106 -1.22 -0.25 -6.94
N MET A 107 -0.42 -1.24 -6.53
CA MET A 107 0.02 -1.40 -5.14
C MET A 107 0.91 -0.25 -4.67
N ALA A 108 1.82 0.24 -5.53
CA ALA A 108 2.64 1.41 -5.24
C ALA A 108 1.77 2.68 -5.07
N GLY A 109 0.73 2.84 -5.89
CA GLY A 109 -0.25 3.91 -5.77
C GLY A 109 -0.95 3.91 -4.41
N LEU A 110 -1.38 2.72 -3.94
CA LEU A 110 -1.95 2.55 -2.61
C LEU A 110 -0.94 2.92 -1.51
N GLY A 111 0.29 2.40 -1.59
CA GLY A 111 1.34 2.67 -0.61
C GLY A 111 1.67 4.16 -0.49
N LEU A 112 1.82 4.86 -1.62
CA LEU A 112 2.13 6.29 -1.66
C LEU A 112 0.93 7.16 -1.21
N MET A 113 -0.29 6.73 -1.46
CA MET A 113 -1.50 7.35 -0.93
C MET A 113 -1.53 7.26 0.60
N VAL A 114 -1.21 6.08 1.17
CA VAL A 114 -1.16 5.86 2.62
C VAL A 114 -0.01 6.66 3.25
N ALA A 115 1.13 6.78 2.57
CA ALA A 115 2.26 7.60 3.00
C ALA A 115 2.03 9.12 2.88
N ASP A 116 0.82 9.54 2.53
CA ASP A 116 0.37 10.94 2.39
C ASP A 116 1.16 11.78 1.36
N VAL A 117 1.84 11.13 0.44
CA VAL A 117 2.55 11.78 -0.66
C VAL A 117 1.56 12.08 -1.78
N LYS A 118 1.15 13.36 -1.95
CA LYS A 118 0.16 13.76 -2.96
C LYS A 118 -1.05 12.81 -3.02
N LYS A 119 -1.64 12.54 -1.87
CA LYS A 119 -2.70 11.57 -1.57
C LYS A 119 -3.75 11.40 -2.68
N TRP A 120 -4.28 12.51 -3.23
CA TRP A 120 -5.30 12.46 -4.26
C TRP A 120 -4.78 11.95 -5.62
N LEU A 121 -3.56 12.33 -6.00
CA LEU A 121 -2.95 11.85 -7.24
C LEU A 121 -2.75 10.33 -7.17
N TRP A 122 -2.12 9.86 -6.09
CA TRP A 122 -1.85 8.43 -5.93
C TRP A 122 -3.11 7.62 -5.67
N GLY A 123 -4.10 8.19 -4.97
CA GLY A 123 -5.43 7.58 -4.83
C GLY A 123 -6.14 7.40 -6.18
N THR A 124 -6.04 8.38 -7.09
CA THR A 124 -6.59 8.28 -8.45
C THR A 124 -5.86 7.20 -9.27
N ILE A 125 -4.52 7.17 -9.22
CA ILE A 125 -3.72 6.14 -9.91
C ILE A 125 -4.08 4.75 -9.38
N PHE A 126 -4.24 4.61 -8.05
CA PHE A 126 -4.66 3.36 -7.43
C PHE A 126 -6.04 2.90 -7.94
N VAL A 127 -7.05 3.78 -7.96
CA VAL A 127 -8.41 3.41 -8.39
C VAL A 127 -8.45 3.05 -9.86
N ILE A 128 -7.76 3.80 -10.72
CA ILE A 128 -7.69 3.51 -12.17
C ILE A 128 -6.92 2.21 -12.41
N GLY A 129 -5.77 2.02 -11.75
CA GLY A 129 -4.98 0.80 -11.86
C GLY A 129 -5.77 -0.43 -11.41
N LEU A 130 -6.46 -0.33 -10.26
CA LEU A 130 -7.33 -1.38 -9.74
C LEU A 130 -8.46 -1.73 -10.73
N ALA A 131 -9.11 -0.73 -11.31
CA ALA A 131 -10.17 -0.97 -12.30
C ALA A 131 -9.63 -1.67 -13.57
N ALA A 132 -8.45 -1.24 -14.05
CA ALA A 132 -7.80 -1.87 -15.20
C ALA A 132 -7.39 -3.32 -14.89
N GLU A 133 -6.80 -3.55 -13.73
CA GLU A 133 -6.40 -4.89 -13.26
C GLU A 133 -7.62 -5.81 -13.13
N GLN A 134 -8.69 -5.36 -12.50
CA GLN A 134 -9.91 -6.15 -12.34
C GLN A 134 -10.59 -6.43 -13.70
N PHE A 135 -10.55 -5.48 -14.63
CA PHE A 135 -11.05 -5.70 -15.99
C PHE A 135 -10.25 -6.81 -16.70
N VAL A 136 -8.92 -6.75 -16.66
CA VAL A 136 -8.05 -7.79 -17.22
C VAL A 136 -8.27 -9.12 -16.52
N ALA A 137 -8.35 -9.13 -15.19
CA ALA A 137 -8.65 -10.33 -14.40
C ALA A 137 -10.00 -10.96 -14.80
N GLY A 138 -11.01 -10.14 -15.07
CA GLY A 138 -12.31 -10.58 -15.59
C GLY A 138 -12.22 -11.17 -16.98
N LEU A 139 -11.54 -10.50 -17.92
CA LEU A 139 -11.27 -11.01 -19.27
C LEU A 139 -10.53 -12.36 -19.23
N CYS A 140 -9.54 -12.48 -18.35
CA CYS A 140 -8.72 -13.68 -18.23
C CYS A 140 -9.30 -14.72 -17.27
N LEU A 141 -10.52 -14.52 -16.77
CA LEU A 141 -11.24 -15.44 -15.88
C LEU A 141 -10.43 -15.83 -14.63
N LEU A 142 -9.72 -14.85 -14.04
CA LEU A 142 -8.88 -15.05 -12.86
C LEU A 142 -9.70 -15.69 -11.73
N SER A 143 -9.29 -16.86 -11.31
CA SER A 143 -9.92 -17.66 -10.25
C SER A 143 -8.91 -18.67 -9.73
N PHE A 144 -9.22 -19.41 -8.67
CA PHE A 144 -8.34 -20.49 -8.18
C PHE A 144 -8.08 -21.60 -9.22
N ASN A 145 -8.99 -21.81 -10.15
CA ASN A 145 -8.86 -22.77 -11.24
C ASN A 145 -8.87 -22.07 -12.60
N PHE A 146 -8.13 -20.99 -12.74
CA PHE A 146 -8.12 -20.18 -13.96
C PHE A 146 -7.63 -20.95 -15.20
N TRP A 147 -6.72 -21.92 -15.05
CA TRP A 147 -6.25 -22.77 -16.13
C TRP A 147 -7.38 -23.49 -16.86
N ASN A 148 -8.25 -24.12 -16.08
CA ASN A 148 -9.41 -24.80 -16.66
C ASN A 148 -10.43 -23.80 -17.22
N ALA A 149 -10.68 -22.70 -16.51
CA ALA A 149 -11.64 -21.68 -16.94
C ALA A 149 -11.23 -21.04 -18.27
N THR A 150 -9.95 -20.70 -18.43
CA THR A 150 -9.42 -20.11 -19.68
C THR A 150 -9.37 -21.14 -20.81
N TYR A 151 -9.03 -22.38 -20.51
CA TYR A 151 -9.05 -23.45 -21.53
C TYR A 151 -10.46 -23.71 -22.05
N VAL A 152 -11.45 -23.80 -21.17
CA VAL A 152 -12.87 -23.97 -21.57
C VAL A 152 -13.36 -22.81 -22.43
N MET A 153 -12.90 -21.58 -22.14
CA MET A 153 -13.35 -20.37 -22.82
C MET A 153 -12.59 -20.12 -24.14
N TYR A 154 -11.27 -20.26 -24.14
CA TYR A 154 -10.38 -19.85 -25.22
C TYR A 154 -9.71 -21.03 -25.94
N GLY A 155 -9.87 -22.25 -25.43
CA GLY A 155 -9.24 -23.45 -25.99
C GLY A 155 -7.72 -23.33 -26.04
N ASN A 156 -7.13 -23.71 -27.17
CA ASN A 156 -5.67 -23.63 -27.38
C ASN A 156 -5.10 -22.20 -27.39
N ALA A 157 -5.95 -21.18 -27.41
CA ALA A 157 -5.54 -19.77 -27.33
C ALA A 157 -5.53 -19.22 -25.89
N SER A 158 -5.74 -20.09 -24.87
CA SER A 158 -5.75 -19.72 -23.45
C SER A 158 -4.42 -19.16 -22.93
N GLY A 159 -3.31 -19.37 -23.64
CA GLY A 159 -1.96 -18.97 -23.22
C GLY A 159 -1.83 -17.49 -22.88
N LEU A 160 -2.49 -16.58 -23.61
CA LEU A 160 -2.48 -15.13 -23.31
C LEU A 160 -3.22 -14.81 -22.00
N ALA A 161 -4.40 -15.40 -21.80
CA ALA A 161 -5.17 -15.21 -20.57
C ALA A 161 -4.44 -15.79 -19.36
N ASN A 162 -3.82 -16.96 -19.50
CA ASN A 162 -3.00 -17.56 -18.46
C ASN A 162 -1.78 -16.72 -18.13
N ALA A 163 -1.13 -16.14 -19.14
CA ALA A 163 0.01 -15.24 -18.95
C ALA A 163 -0.39 -13.98 -18.16
N ALA A 164 -1.52 -13.37 -18.47
CA ALA A 164 -2.04 -12.23 -17.72
C ALA A 164 -2.32 -12.60 -16.26
N ASN A 165 -3.01 -13.71 -16.02
CA ASN A 165 -3.29 -14.22 -14.67
C ASN A 165 -2.02 -14.50 -13.89
N LEU A 166 -1.02 -15.13 -14.51
CA LEU A 166 0.28 -15.39 -13.88
C LEU A 166 1.04 -14.11 -13.54
N GLY A 167 0.95 -13.07 -14.37
CA GLY A 167 1.53 -11.75 -14.07
C GLY A 167 0.91 -11.12 -12.82
N ILE A 168 -0.42 -11.10 -12.72
CA ILE A 168 -1.17 -10.61 -11.55
C ILE A 168 -0.81 -11.44 -10.31
N ILE A 169 -0.82 -12.77 -10.42
CA ILE A 169 -0.51 -13.68 -9.31
C ILE A 169 0.93 -13.48 -8.85
N ALA A 170 1.90 -13.34 -9.76
CA ALA A 170 3.30 -13.10 -9.40
C ALA A 170 3.47 -11.82 -8.57
N ALA A 171 2.86 -10.72 -9.00
CA ALA A 171 2.89 -9.47 -8.24
C ALA A 171 2.23 -9.63 -6.86
N GLY A 172 1.04 -10.20 -6.79
CA GLY A 172 0.36 -10.44 -5.51
C GLY A 172 1.14 -11.36 -4.57
N PHE A 173 1.77 -12.39 -5.11
CA PHE A 173 2.61 -13.31 -4.35
C PHE A 173 3.88 -12.62 -3.86
N GLY A 174 4.55 -11.83 -4.69
CA GLY A 174 5.73 -11.05 -4.32
C GLY A 174 5.43 -10.09 -3.17
N VAL A 175 4.32 -9.34 -3.25
CA VAL A 175 3.84 -8.47 -2.15
C VAL A 175 3.60 -9.27 -0.87
N ALA A 176 2.95 -10.43 -0.94
CA ALA A 176 2.68 -11.27 0.22
C ALA A 176 3.97 -11.78 0.86
N VAL A 177 4.93 -12.29 0.07
CA VAL A 177 6.24 -12.75 0.54
C VAL A 177 7.00 -11.60 1.18
N TYR A 178 7.03 -10.43 0.54
CA TYR A 178 7.67 -9.25 1.11
C TYR A 178 7.05 -8.88 2.45
N ALA A 179 5.73 -8.84 2.56
CA ALA A 179 5.04 -8.49 3.80
C ALA A 179 5.39 -9.44 4.94
N VAL A 180 5.40 -10.76 4.69
CA VAL A 180 5.77 -11.78 5.69
C VAL A 180 7.23 -11.62 6.12
N LEU A 181 8.15 -11.45 5.17
CA LEU A 181 9.57 -11.24 5.46
C LEU A 181 9.80 -9.95 6.23
N TRP A 182 9.17 -8.86 5.85
CA TRP A 182 9.33 -7.55 6.49
C TRP A 182 8.81 -7.57 7.94
N VAL A 183 7.63 -8.16 8.17
CA VAL A 183 7.09 -8.36 9.52
C VAL A 183 8.00 -9.28 10.33
N GLY A 184 8.50 -10.36 9.75
CA GLY A 184 9.47 -11.26 10.39
C GLY A 184 10.76 -10.52 10.80
N LEU A 185 11.29 -9.65 9.93
CA LEU A 185 12.46 -8.82 10.24
C LEU A 185 12.17 -7.86 11.41
N LEU A 186 10.99 -7.24 11.44
CA LEU A 186 10.63 -6.32 12.51
C LEU A 186 10.47 -7.02 13.88
N VAL A 187 9.93 -8.24 13.88
CA VAL A 187 9.64 -8.98 15.13
C VAL A 187 10.87 -9.74 15.63
N CYS A 188 11.62 -10.38 14.72
CA CYS A 188 12.69 -11.32 15.11
C CYS A 188 14.08 -10.66 15.24
N ILE A 189 14.29 -9.48 14.66
CA ILE A 189 15.61 -8.86 14.61
C ILE A 189 15.75 -7.77 15.66
N LYS A 190 16.80 -7.87 16.49
CA LYS A 190 17.16 -6.84 17.48
C LYS A 190 17.58 -5.55 16.76
N LYS A 191 17.28 -4.38 17.36
CA LYS A 191 17.60 -3.05 16.81
C LYS A 191 19.10 -2.85 16.52
N GLU A 192 19.96 -3.51 17.28
CA GLU A 192 21.42 -3.45 17.14
C GLU A 192 21.98 -4.36 16.05
N SER A 193 21.16 -5.25 15.49
CA SER A 193 21.59 -6.17 14.44
C SER A 193 21.89 -5.45 13.13
N LYS A 194 22.92 -5.89 12.41
CA LYS A 194 23.24 -5.41 11.05
C LYS A 194 22.08 -5.63 10.07
N LEU A 195 21.30 -6.68 10.26
CA LEU A 195 20.12 -7.00 9.45
C LEU A 195 18.97 -6.00 9.64
N ASN A 196 18.99 -5.20 10.72
CA ASN A 196 18.00 -4.13 10.91
C ASN A 196 18.05 -3.05 9.81
N VAL A 197 19.12 -3.01 9.03
CA VAL A 197 19.18 -2.16 7.82
C VAL A 197 18.07 -2.49 6.82
N LEU A 198 17.66 -3.76 6.72
CA LEU A 198 16.59 -4.20 5.81
C LEU A 198 15.19 -3.67 6.19
N THR A 199 15.00 -3.18 7.42
CA THR A 199 13.76 -2.53 7.86
C THR A 199 13.73 -1.03 7.53
N ARG A 200 14.87 -0.45 7.11
CA ARG A 200 14.97 0.97 6.74
C ARG A 200 14.46 1.18 5.32
N SER A 201 13.93 2.36 5.06
CA SER A 201 13.20 2.70 3.84
C SER A 201 13.88 2.28 2.53
N TRP A 202 15.17 2.58 2.33
CA TRP A 202 15.88 2.24 1.09
C TRP A 202 16.17 0.75 0.94
N ALA A 203 16.67 0.11 1.99
CA ALA A 203 16.99 -1.33 1.92
C ALA A 203 15.71 -2.17 1.82
N SER A 204 14.64 -1.76 2.52
CA SER A 204 13.31 -2.37 2.42
C SER A 204 12.74 -2.27 1.01
N PHE A 205 12.91 -1.11 0.38
CA PHE A 205 12.48 -0.88 -1.02
C PHE A 205 13.25 -1.78 -2.01
N ILE A 206 14.58 -1.87 -1.86
CA ILE A 206 15.39 -2.78 -2.68
C ILE A 206 14.95 -4.23 -2.47
N LEU A 207 14.76 -4.66 -1.21
CA LEU A 207 14.28 -6.00 -0.89
C LEU A 207 12.93 -6.30 -1.56
N PHE A 208 12.00 -5.35 -1.53
CA PHE A 208 10.71 -5.47 -2.21
C PHE A 208 10.90 -5.74 -3.71
N PHE A 209 11.68 -4.90 -4.41
CA PHE A 209 11.87 -5.08 -5.85
C PHE A 209 12.65 -6.35 -6.21
N VAL A 210 13.58 -6.79 -5.37
CA VAL A 210 14.28 -8.07 -5.59
C VAL A 210 13.28 -9.22 -5.54
N ILE A 211 12.40 -9.25 -4.54
CA ILE A 211 11.37 -10.30 -4.40
C ILE A 211 10.43 -10.27 -5.61
N GLU A 212 9.97 -9.09 -6.01
CA GLU A 212 9.06 -8.93 -7.15
C GLU A 212 9.71 -9.36 -8.47
N LEU A 213 10.96 -9.01 -8.70
CA LEU A 213 11.69 -9.43 -9.90
C LEU A 213 11.95 -10.95 -9.91
N VAL A 214 12.18 -11.57 -8.76
CA VAL A 214 12.28 -13.03 -8.65
C VAL A 214 10.95 -13.68 -8.98
N ALA A 215 9.83 -13.20 -8.42
CA ALA A 215 8.51 -13.70 -8.71
C ALA A 215 8.16 -13.59 -10.20
N LEU A 216 8.44 -12.44 -10.82
CA LEU A 216 8.29 -12.25 -12.26
C LEU A 216 9.22 -13.17 -13.06
N GLY A 217 10.47 -13.34 -12.65
CA GLY A 217 11.44 -14.21 -13.29
C GLY A 217 10.98 -15.68 -13.32
N VAL A 218 10.37 -16.15 -12.25
CA VAL A 218 9.76 -17.48 -12.18
C VAL A 218 8.64 -17.63 -13.21
N VAL A 219 7.79 -16.63 -13.38
CA VAL A 219 6.72 -16.68 -14.39
C VAL A 219 7.29 -16.66 -15.80
N LEU A 220 8.24 -15.74 -16.10
CA LEU A 220 8.74 -15.56 -17.47
C LEU A 220 9.68 -16.68 -17.94
N PHE A 221 10.45 -17.28 -17.03
CA PHE A 221 11.54 -18.22 -17.36
C PHE A 221 11.39 -19.59 -16.68
N GLY A 222 10.51 -19.73 -15.67
CA GLY A 222 10.30 -20.99 -14.95
C GLY A 222 9.44 -22.03 -15.68
N GLY A 223 9.11 -21.80 -16.96
CA GLY A 223 8.32 -22.73 -17.77
C GLY A 223 6.79 -22.67 -17.54
N LEU A 224 6.31 -21.82 -16.65
CA LEU A 224 4.87 -21.69 -16.36
C LEU A 224 4.05 -21.24 -17.57
N LEU A 225 4.63 -20.45 -18.46
CA LEU A 225 3.98 -19.97 -19.70
C LEU A 225 3.94 -21.01 -20.82
N THR A 226 4.67 -22.09 -20.69
CA THR A 226 4.74 -23.19 -21.69
C THR A 226 3.99 -24.43 -21.23
N ALA A 227 3.50 -24.46 -19.99
CA ALA A 227 2.79 -25.58 -19.38
C ALA A 227 1.29 -25.64 -19.76
N VAL A 228 0.89 -24.92 -20.82
CA VAL A 228 -0.51 -24.82 -21.30
C VAL A 228 -0.66 -25.48 -22.66
#